data_3ffd88c1e5702ca4d1fd136f79e00da8
#
_entry.id   3ffd88c1e5702ca4d1fd136f79e00da8
#
_cell.length_a   1.000
_cell.length_b   1.000
_cell.length_c   1.000
_cell.angle_alpha   90.00
_cell.angle_beta   90.00
_cell.angle_gamma   90.00
#
_symmetry.space_group_name_H-M   'P 1'
#
loop_
_entity.id
_entity.type
_entity.pdbx_description
1 polymer ?
#
loop_
_entity_poly.entity_id
_entity_poly.type
_entity_poly.pdbx_seq_one_letter_code
_entity_poly.pdbx_strand_id
1 'polypeptide(L)'
;MSKAVKKIPKRGEIWLVDYNYKPKKDKERELEIASKIKKIRPSLVVSNDSQNEYDEEVIVIPLSSKELEKIRSYELLIKKSKENGLDEDSKLLFNRLRNIEKDTRLGDCRIGVVSEEIMKEVKERLKLVLDLED
;
A
#
# COMPACT_ATOMS: atom_id res chain seq x y z
N MET A 1 8.31 -22.00 -20.89
CA MET A 1 7.82 -21.68 -19.54
C MET A 1 8.00 -20.20 -19.27
N SER A 2 6.92 -19.52 -19.01
CA SER A 2 6.99 -18.10 -18.74
C SER A 2 7.56 -17.86 -17.34
N LYS A 3 8.52 -16.95 -17.25
CA LYS A 3 9.02 -16.51 -15.96
C LYS A 3 8.06 -15.46 -15.41
N ALA A 4 7.80 -15.51 -14.14
CA ALA A 4 7.03 -14.46 -13.49
C ALA A 4 7.78 -13.15 -13.64
N VAL A 5 7.07 -12.09 -13.99
CA VAL A 5 7.65 -10.76 -14.08
C VAL A 5 8.02 -10.32 -12.68
N LYS A 6 9.28 -9.93 -12.49
CA LYS A 6 9.74 -9.44 -11.19
C LYS A 6 9.10 -8.09 -10.91
N LYS A 7 8.45 -7.98 -9.77
CA LYS A 7 7.82 -6.73 -9.34
C LYS A 7 8.85 -5.88 -8.61
N ILE A 8 9.09 -4.68 -9.14
CA ILE A 8 10.03 -3.74 -8.52
C ILE A 8 9.29 -2.42 -8.30
N PRO A 9 8.57 -2.31 -7.18
CA PRO A 9 7.89 -1.06 -6.87
C PRO A 9 8.88 0.04 -6.53
N LYS A 10 8.46 1.28 -6.72
CA LYS A 10 9.25 2.46 -6.37
C LYS A 10 8.56 3.21 -5.24
N ARG A 11 9.37 3.84 -4.39
CA ARG A 11 8.84 4.71 -3.34
C ARG A 11 7.96 5.79 -3.97
N GLY A 12 6.77 5.97 -3.44
CA GLY A 12 5.79 6.94 -3.95
C GLY A 12 4.81 6.38 -4.96
N GLU A 13 4.98 5.11 -5.36
CA GLU A 13 4.01 4.45 -6.22
C GLU A 13 2.85 3.88 -5.41
N ILE A 14 1.68 3.83 -6.04
CA ILE A 14 0.51 3.19 -5.47
C ILE A 14 0.29 1.87 -6.20
N TRP A 15 0.15 0.82 -5.42
CA TRP A 15 -0.08 -0.54 -5.90
C TRP A 15 -1.30 -1.13 -5.20
N LEU A 16 -2.01 -2.02 -5.86
CA LEU A 16 -3.04 -2.82 -5.19
C LEU A 16 -2.35 -3.88 -4.35
N VAL A 17 -2.81 -4.05 -3.11
CA VAL A 17 -2.24 -5.01 -2.18
C VAL A 17 -3.34 -5.91 -1.64
N ASP A 18 -3.10 -7.21 -1.66
CA ASP A 18 -3.99 -8.20 -1.07
C ASP A 18 -3.66 -8.40 0.40
N TYR A 19 -4.51 -7.85 1.26
CA TYR A 19 -4.33 -7.91 2.72
C TYR A 19 -4.90 -9.18 3.34
N ASN A 20 -5.59 -9.99 2.55
CA ASN A 20 -6.17 -11.25 3.02
C ASN A 20 -5.46 -12.49 2.48
N TYR A 21 -4.27 -12.31 1.90
CA TYR A 21 -3.50 -13.42 1.38
C TYR A 21 -3.25 -14.47 2.45
N LYS A 22 -3.45 -15.75 2.10
CA LYS A 22 -3.19 -16.89 2.97
C LYS A 22 -2.29 -17.90 2.27
N PRO A 23 -1.32 -18.48 2.98
CA PRO A 23 -0.49 -19.53 2.40
C PRO A 23 -1.33 -20.76 2.01
N LYS A 24 -0.89 -21.48 0.98
CA LYS A 24 -1.63 -22.64 0.44
C LYS A 24 -1.86 -23.78 1.44
N LYS A 25 -1.02 -23.88 2.47
CA LYS A 25 -1.16 -24.93 3.49
C LYS A 25 -2.40 -24.78 4.36
N ASP A 26 -3.08 -23.65 4.31
CA ASP A 26 -4.33 -23.40 5.04
C ASP A 26 -5.53 -23.38 4.11
N LYS A 27 -5.63 -24.38 3.24
CA LYS A 27 -6.66 -24.43 2.19
C LYS A 27 -8.09 -24.30 2.70
N GLU A 28 -8.40 -24.94 3.82
CA GLU A 28 -9.74 -24.85 4.38
C GLU A 28 -10.08 -23.43 4.81
N ARG A 29 -9.12 -22.76 5.43
CA ARG A 29 -9.25 -21.37 5.82
C ARG A 29 -9.34 -20.46 4.59
N GLU A 30 -8.58 -20.79 3.54
CA GLU A 30 -8.62 -20.04 2.29
C GLU A 30 -9.99 -20.09 1.64
N LEU A 31 -10.60 -21.27 1.61
CA LEU A 31 -11.94 -21.44 1.04
C LEU A 31 -12.98 -20.66 1.85
N GLU A 32 -12.87 -20.69 3.17
CA GLU A 32 -13.74 -19.94 4.04
C GLU A 32 -13.57 -18.44 3.85
N ILE A 33 -12.34 -17.99 3.74
CA ILE A 33 -12.02 -16.57 3.53
C ILE A 33 -12.36 -16.13 2.11
N ALA A 34 -12.11 -16.99 1.11
CA ALA A 34 -12.39 -16.68 -0.29
C ALA A 34 -13.89 -16.49 -0.54
N SER A 35 -14.74 -17.09 0.28
CA SER A 35 -16.19 -16.86 0.19
C SER A 35 -16.58 -15.48 0.71
N LYS A 36 -15.66 -14.78 1.40
CA LYS A 36 -15.86 -13.44 1.91
C LYS A 36 -15.20 -12.42 0.96
N ILE A 37 -15.46 -11.16 1.16
CA ILE A 37 -14.90 -10.10 0.34
C ILE A 37 -13.38 -10.05 0.52
N LYS A 38 -12.65 -10.18 -0.58
CA LYS A 38 -11.19 -10.00 -0.55
C LYS A 38 -10.88 -8.55 -0.20
N LYS A 39 -9.92 -8.36 0.71
CA LYS A 39 -9.45 -7.02 1.06
C LYS A 39 -8.26 -6.64 0.20
N ILE A 40 -8.55 -6.23 -1.02
CA ILE A 40 -7.55 -5.67 -1.91
C ILE A 40 -7.71 -4.16 -1.86
N ARG A 41 -6.63 -3.45 -1.48
CA ARG A 41 -6.68 -2.01 -1.32
C ARG A 41 -5.51 -1.33 -2.02
N PRO A 42 -5.73 -0.14 -2.59
CA PRO A 42 -4.59 0.67 -3.02
C PRO A 42 -3.71 0.97 -1.82
N SER A 43 -2.41 0.94 -2.03
CA SER A 43 -1.45 1.16 -0.96
C SER A 43 -0.25 1.92 -1.50
N LEU A 44 0.30 2.81 -0.69
CA LEU A 44 1.45 3.63 -1.05
C LEU A 44 2.72 2.93 -0.61
N VAL A 45 3.67 2.77 -1.52
CA VAL A 45 4.99 2.20 -1.20
C VAL A 45 5.84 3.29 -0.58
N VAL A 46 6.31 3.07 0.64
CA VAL A 46 7.10 4.05 1.39
C VAL A 46 8.51 3.58 1.73
N SER A 47 8.82 2.30 1.51
CA SER A 47 10.18 1.80 1.69
C SER A 47 11.10 2.37 0.62
N ASN A 48 12.41 2.42 0.94
CA ASN A 48 13.39 2.96 0.00
C ASN A 48 13.57 2.06 -1.22
N ASP A 49 14.03 2.65 -2.31
CA ASP A 49 14.11 1.94 -3.59
C ASP A 49 15.12 0.78 -3.58
N SER A 50 16.14 0.84 -2.75
CA SER A 50 17.08 -0.27 -2.61
C SER A 50 16.38 -1.50 -2.02
N GLN A 51 15.63 -1.32 -0.94
CA GLN A 51 14.83 -2.39 -0.35
C GLN A 51 13.80 -2.89 -1.36
N ASN A 52 13.13 -1.98 -2.04
CA ASN A 52 12.08 -2.32 -3.00
C ASN A 52 12.59 -3.22 -4.13
N GLU A 53 13.83 -3.02 -4.53
CA GLU A 53 14.43 -3.82 -5.60
C GLU A 53 14.97 -5.16 -5.11
N TYR A 54 15.70 -5.18 -4.00
CA TYR A 54 16.47 -6.35 -3.59
C TYR A 54 15.83 -7.20 -2.51
N ASP A 55 14.92 -6.64 -1.71
CA ASP A 55 14.26 -7.40 -0.66
C ASP A 55 13.02 -8.11 -1.20
N GLU A 56 12.61 -9.17 -0.54
CA GLU A 56 11.37 -9.87 -0.84
C GLU A 56 10.15 -9.13 -0.33
N GLU A 57 10.35 -8.21 0.61
CA GLU A 57 9.27 -7.46 1.25
C GLU A 57 9.44 -5.96 1.05
N VAL A 58 8.32 -5.25 1.07
CA VAL A 58 8.29 -3.80 0.95
C VAL A 58 7.33 -3.23 2.00
N ILE A 59 7.55 -1.98 2.38
CA ILE A 59 6.72 -1.32 3.38
C ILE A 59 5.67 -0.47 2.67
N VAL A 60 4.42 -0.67 3.04
CA VAL A 60 3.29 0.03 2.43
C VAL A 60 2.37 0.64 3.48
N ILE A 61 1.61 1.65 3.05
CA ILE A 61 0.57 2.27 3.86
C ILE A 61 -0.74 2.12 3.07
N PRO A 62 -1.76 1.45 3.62
CA PRO A 62 -3.02 1.28 2.89
C PRO A 62 -3.81 2.58 2.80
N LEU A 63 -4.60 2.69 1.73
CA LEU A 63 -5.52 3.79 1.49
C LEU A 63 -6.95 3.30 1.69
N SER A 64 -7.80 4.18 2.21
CA SER A 64 -9.22 3.88 2.40
C SER A 64 -10.05 5.05 1.89
N SER A 65 -11.13 4.74 1.16
CA SER A 65 -12.08 5.75 0.69
C SER A 65 -13.23 5.98 1.67
N LYS A 66 -13.20 5.35 2.82
CA LYS A 66 -14.25 5.43 3.84
C LYS A 66 -13.93 6.49 4.88
N GLU A 67 -14.99 7.07 5.46
CA GLU A 67 -14.90 8.02 6.57
C GLU A 67 -13.98 9.21 6.28
N LEU A 68 -14.11 9.79 5.09
CA LEU A 68 -13.28 10.93 4.68
C LEU A 68 -13.66 12.23 5.37
N GLU A 69 -14.84 12.30 5.95
CA GLU A 69 -15.29 13.48 6.70
C GLU A 69 -14.52 13.69 7.99
N LYS A 70 -13.79 12.66 8.43
CA LYS A 70 -12.96 12.76 9.62
C LYS A 70 -11.55 12.26 9.31
N ILE A 71 -10.62 13.21 9.20
CA ILE A 71 -9.21 12.88 8.95
C ILE A 71 -8.45 13.06 10.26
N ARG A 72 -7.93 11.97 10.80
CA ARG A 72 -7.20 11.99 12.07
C ARG A 72 -5.76 12.45 11.84
N SER A 73 -5.07 12.81 12.93
CA SER A 73 -3.68 13.31 12.84
C SER A 73 -2.72 12.28 12.22
N TYR A 74 -3.04 11.01 12.33
CA TYR A 74 -2.22 9.93 11.74
C TYR A 74 -2.76 9.48 10.38
N GLU A 75 -3.56 10.30 9.74
CA GLU A 75 -4.11 10.03 8.41
C GLU A 75 -3.80 11.22 7.49
N LEU A 76 -3.82 10.99 6.20
CA LEU A 76 -3.58 12.04 5.20
C LEU A 76 -4.53 11.84 4.02
N LEU A 77 -5.30 12.87 3.72
CA LEU A 77 -6.23 12.82 2.59
C LEU A 77 -5.46 12.96 1.27
N ILE A 78 -5.74 12.06 0.34
CA ILE A 78 -5.20 12.08 -1.02
C ILE A 78 -6.39 12.16 -1.97
N LYS A 79 -6.49 13.26 -2.69
CA LYS A 79 -7.54 13.40 -3.69
C LYS A 79 -7.21 12.58 -4.93
N LYS A 80 -8.20 11.93 -5.49
CA LYS A 80 -8.00 11.13 -6.70
C LYS A 80 -7.48 12.03 -7.82
N SER A 81 -6.59 11.49 -8.62
CA SER A 81 -6.05 12.18 -9.79
C SER A 81 -5.69 11.15 -10.85
N LYS A 82 -5.47 11.63 -12.06
CA LYS A 82 -5.03 10.77 -13.14
C LYS A 82 -3.65 10.16 -12.81
N GLU A 83 -2.79 10.95 -12.20
CA GLU A 83 -1.42 10.52 -11.87
C GLU A 83 -1.38 9.44 -10.81
N ASN A 84 -2.21 9.53 -9.78
CA ASN A 84 -2.19 8.54 -8.72
C ASN A 84 -3.06 7.32 -9.00
N GLY A 85 -3.92 7.39 -10.01
CA GLY A 85 -4.74 6.26 -10.44
C GLY A 85 -5.84 5.83 -9.48
N LEU A 86 -6.12 6.61 -8.44
CA LEU A 86 -7.19 6.28 -7.50
C LEU A 86 -8.56 6.53 -8.13
N ASP A 87 -9.49 5.62 -7.89
CA ASP A 87 -10.87 5.76 -8.34
C ASP A 87 -11.67 6.74 -7.51
N GLU A 88 -11.30 6.90 -6.24
CA GLU A 88 -11.98 7.76 -5.28
C GLU A 88 -10.98 8.47 -4.41
N ASP A 89 -11.36 9.65 -3.91
CA ASP A 89 -10.59 10.30 -2.86
C ASP A 89 -10.40 9.31 -1.72
N SER A 90 -9.21 9.28 -1.15
CA SER A 90 -8.85 8.28 -0.14
C SER A 90 -7.94 8.92 0.89
N LYS A 91 -7.80 8.24 2.02
CA LYS A 91 -6.88 8.69 3.05
C LYS A 91 -5.88 7.60 3.36
N LEU A 92 -4.64 8.01 3.57
CA LEU A 92 -3.57 7.11 3.99
C LEU A 92 -3.74 6.78 5.47
N LEU A 93 -3.71 5.51 5.79
CA LEU A 93 -3.87 5.02 7.16
C LEU A 93 -2.50 4.69 7.73
N PHE A 94 -1.79 5.70 8.21
CA PHE A 94 -0.42 5.55 8.69
C PHE A 94 -0.29 4.58 9.86
N ASN A 95 -1.33 4.47 10.67
CA ASN A 95 -1.34 3.54 11.81
C ASN A 95 -1.44 2.08 11.36
N ARG A 96 -1.64 1.84 10.06
CA ARG A 96 -1.70 0.49 9.48
C ARG A 96 -0.52 0.21 8.57
N LEU A 97 0.52 1.01 8.66
CA LEU A 97 1.77 0.78 7.94
C LEU A 97 2.26 -0.64 8.23
N ARG A 98 2.66 -1.35 7.18
CA ARG A 98 3.10 -2.73 7.35
C ARG A 98 4.03 -3.17 6.23
N ASN A 99 4.81 -4.20 6.55
CA ASN A 99 5.70 -4.87 5.62
C ASN A 99 4.92 -5.99 4.93
N ILE A 100 5.02 -6.10 3.62
CA ILE A 100 4.31 -7.14 2.86
C ILE A 100 5.25 -7.79 1.85
N GLU A 101 4.96 -9.03 1.50
CA GLU A 101 5.71 -9.77 0.48
C GLU A 101 5.31 -9.28 -0.92
N LYS A 102 6.31 -8.88 -1.72
CA LYS A 102 6.05 -8.29 -3.05
C LYS A 102 5.38 -9.26 -4.01
N ASP A 103 5.94 -10.45 -4.12
CA ASP A 103 5.55 -11.37 -5.20
C ASP A 103 4.13 -11.90 -5.05
N THR A 104 3.68 -12.07 -3.81
CA THR A 104 2.38 -12.69 -3.54
C THR A 104 1.27 -11.69 -3.27
N ARG A 105 1.61 -10.50 -2.77
CA ARG A 105 0.59 -9.55 -2.32
C ARG A 105 0.38 -8.33 -3.21
N LEU A 106 1.39 -7.94 -3.99
CA LEU A 106 1.24 -6.83 -4.93
C LEU A 106 0.49 -7.27 -6.18
N GLY A 107 -0.32 -6.36 -6.73
CA GLY A 107 -0.92 -6.57 -8.03
C GLY A 107 0.14 -6.66 -9.13
N ASP A 108 -0.30 -6.77 -10.37
CA ASP A 108 0.61 -7.00 -11.49
C ASP A 108 1.43 -5.78 -11.88
N CYS A 109 0.91 -4.59 -11.60
CA CYS A 109 1.61 -3.35 -11.92
C CYS A 109 1.13 -2.23 -10.99
N ARG A 110 1.86 -1.13 -10.98
CA ARG A 110 1.42 0.04 -10.21
C ARG A 110 0.15 0.61 -10.82
N ILE A 111 -0.67 1.26 -9.99
CA ILE A 111 -1.85 1.97 -10.49
C ILE A 111 -1.58 3.46 -10.66
N GLY A 112 -0.54 3.99 -10.04
CA GLY A 112 -0.16 5.39 -10.19
C GLY A 112 0.97 5.78 -9.28
N VAL A 113 1.23 7.08 -9.22
CA VAL A 113 2.25 7.66 -8.36
C VAL A 113 1.70 8.90 -7.68
N VAL A 114 2.20 9.21 -6.49
CA VAL A 114 1.88 10.47 -5.84
C VAL A 114 2.97 11.51 -6.12
N SER A 115 2.61 12.79 -6.00
CA SER A 115 3.54 13.89 -6.27
C SER A 115 4.62 13.96 -5.19
N GLU A 116 5.70 14.68 -5.50
CA GLU A 116 6.74 14.95 -4.51
C GLU A 116 6.20 15.75 -3.33
N GLU A 117 5.24 16.65 -3.57
CA GLU A 117 4.60 17.41 -2.51
C GLU A 117 3.87 16.51 -1.54
N ILE A 118 3.14 15.52 -2.07
CA ILE A 118 2.46 14.54 -1.24
C ILE A 118 3.49 13.71 -0.46
N MET A 119 4.60 13.32 -1.10
CA MET A 119 5.64 12.57 -0.41
C MET A 119 6.29 13.36 0.72
N LYS A 120 6.38 14.67 0.61
CA LYS A 120 6.86 15.52 1.70
C LYS A 120 5.90 15.47 2.89
N GLU A 121 4.60 15.54 2.61
CA GLU A 121 3.59 15.41 3.67
C GLU A 121 3.60 14.02 4.28
N VAL A 122 3.81 12.99 3.47
CA VAL A 122 3.95 11.60 3.95
C VAL A 122 5.13 11.52 4.93
N LYS A 123 6.26 12.12 4.57
CA LYS A 123 7.44 12.12 5.43
C LYS A 123 7.14 12.79 6.79
N GLU A 124 6.49 13.95 6.77
CA GLU A 124 6.15 14.66 8.01
C GLU A 124 5.17 13.86 8.85
N ARG A 125 4.20 13.20 8.20
CA ARG A 125 3.23 12.38 8.91
C ARG A 125 3.88 11.13 9.51
N LEU A 126 4.84 10.52 8.80
CA LEU A 126 5.59 9.39 9.33
C LEU A 126 6.39 9.78 10.57
N LYS A 127 7.00 10.96 10.56
CA LYS A 127 7.71 11.47 11.73
C LYS A 127 6.78 11.57 12.93
N LEU A 128 5.58 12.08 12.71
CA LEU A 128 4.58 12.21 13.77
C LEU A 128 4.14 10.85 14.30
N VAL A 129 3.75 9.97 13.40
CA VAL A 129 3.18 8.66 13.76
C VAL A 129 4.21 7.78 14.45
N LEU A 130 5.46 7.83 14.01
CA LEU A 130 6.55 7.02 14.56
C LEU A 130 7.33 7.75 15.66
N ASP A 131 6.90 8.97 15.99
CA ASP A 131 7.55 9.81 17.01
C ASP A 131 9.04 10.00 16.74
N LEU A 132 9.34 10.37 15.51
CA LEU A 132 10.73 10.62 15.09
C LEU A 132 11.07 12.09 15.20
N GLU A 133 12.27 12.37 15.68
CA GLU A 133 12.77 13.73 15.74
C GLU A 133 13.45 14.13 14.43
N ASP A 134 13.53 15.39 14.18
CA ASP A 134 14.22 15.91 13.00
C ASP A 134 15.73 15.80 13.10
#